data_36061459530c63a3e8d75bf39c4c221a
#
_entry.id   36061459530c63a3e8d75bf39c4c221a
#
_cell.length_a   1.000
_cell.length_b   1.000
_cell.length_c   1.000
_cell.angle_alpha   90.00
_cell.angle_beta   90.00
_cell.angle_gamma   90.00
#
_symmetry.space_group_name_H-M   'P 1'
#
loop_
_entity.id
_entity.type
_entity.pdbx_description
1 polymer ?
#
loop_
_entity_poly.entity_id
_entity_poly.type
_entity_poly.pdbx_seq_one_letter_code
_entity_poly.pdbx_strand_id
1 'polypeptide(L)'
;NGGMNGMIVESSPLTEQVVIDVLASAFDSAGQRCSALRVLCLQEEVADHTLTMLRGAMSECRMGNPGRLTTDIGPVIDAEAKENIERHIQAMRAKGRTVYQAVRENSEDAREWRHGTFVPPTLIELDSFDELKKEVFGPVLHVVRYNRNELDKLVEQINASGYGLTLGVHTRIDETIAQVTGSAKVGNLYVNRNMVGAVVGVQPFGGEGLSGTGPKAGGPLYLYRLLSSRPQDAVGVTFARQDAERPLDAQLKTLLEKPLQALQQWAAGRPELQALCQQYSEQAQSGTQRLLPGPTGERNTLTLMPRERVLCVADNEQDALIQLAAVLAVGCEVLWPDSALQRDLAKKLPREVSERIRFAKAEQLPGQAFDAVIYHGDSDQLRELCEQVAARDGAIVSVQGFARGETNLLLERLYIERSLSVNTAAAGGNASLMTIG
;
A
#
# COMPACT_ATOMS: atom_id res chain seq x y z
N ASN A 1 -1.41 -10.73 4.80
CA ASN A 1 -2.21 -10.01 3.81
C ASN A 1 -3.60 -9.76 4.37
N GLY A 2 -3.83 -8.68 4.98
CA GLY A 2 -5.12 -8.18 5.43
C GLY A 2 -5.17 -6.70 5.15
N GLY A 3 -6.35 -6.09 5.25
CA GLY A 3 -6.49 -4.68 5.00
C GLY A 3 -7.67 -4.07 5.75
N MET A 4 -7.46 -2.92 6.34
CA MET A 4 -8.56 -2.02 6.73
C MET A 4 -8.82 -1.06 5.57
N ASN A 5 -9.20 -1.65 4.42
CA ASN A 5 -9.31 -0.94 3.15
C ASN A 5 -10.38 0.14 3.21
N GLY A 6 -10.01 1.36 2.87
CA GLY A 6 -10.91 2.51 2.85
C GLY A 6 -11.40 2.86 1.44
N MET A 7 -12.51 3.57 1.36
CA MET A 7 -12.93 4.30 0.17
C MET A 7 -13.37 5.70 0.59
N ILE A 8 -12.69 6.70 0.05
CA ILE A 8 -12.98 8.12 0.30
C ILE A 8 -13.94 8.60 -0.77
N VAL A 9 -15.08 9.12 -0.37
CA VAL A 9 -16.11 9.68 -1.26
C VAL A 9 -16.30 11.14 -0.93
N GLU A 10 -15.97 11.99 -1.88
CA GLU A 10 -16.16 13.43 -1.81
C GLU A 10 -17.56 13.81 -2.32
N SER A 11 -17.92 15.07 -2.32
CA SER A 11 -19.26 15.56 -2.69
C SER A 11 -19.51 15.62 -4.20
N SER A 12 -18.49 15.47 -5.04
CA SER A 12 -18.60 15.71 -6.49
C SER A 12 -18.97 14.51 -7.35
N PRO A 13 -18.76 13.23 -6.97
CA PRO A 13 -19.08 12.08 -7.82
C PRO A 13 -20.59 11.84 -7.93
N LEU A 14 -20.98 11.07 -8.95
CA LEU A 14 -22.35 10.60 -9.13
C LEU A 14 -22.65 9.52 -8.07
N THR A 15 -23.64 9.74 -7.22
CA THR A 15 -23.95 8.87 -6.08
C THR A 15 -24.32 7.45 -6.52
N GLU A 16 -25.03 7.29 -7.63
CA GLU A 16 -25.40 5.98 -8.19
C GLU A 16 -24.17 5.14 -8.53
N GLN A 17 -23.16 5.74 -9.13
CA GLN A 17 -21.92 5.04 -9.43
C GLN A 17 -21.17 4.66 -8.15
N VAL A 18 -21.12 5.57 -7.17
CA VAL A 18 -20.53 5.28 -5.85
C VAL A 18 -21.20 4.08 -5.21
N VAL A 19 -22.53 4.03 -5.20
CA VAL A 19 -23.30 2.94 -4.59
C VAL A 19 -22.99 1.59 -5.26
N ILE A 20 -22.97 1.54 -6.58
CA ILE A 20 -22.64 0.32 -7.33
C ILE A 20 -21.22 -0.17 -6.98
N ASP A 21 -20.25 0.74 -7.01
CA ASP A 21 -18.85 0.41 -6.71
C ASP A 21 -18.65 0.00 -5.24
N VAL A 22 -19.38 0.60 -4.31
CA VAL A 22 -19.37 0.23 -2.88
C VAL A 22 -19.96 -1.16 -2.68
N LEU A 23 -21.11 -1.47 -3.30
CA LEU A 23 -21.74 -2.80 -3.20
C LEU A 23 -20.77 -3.89 -3.68
N ALA A 24 -20.20 -3.73 -4.87
CA ALA A 24 -19.26 -4.67 -5.43
C ALA A 24 -18.01 -4.81 -4.54
N SER A 25 -17.48 -3.68 -4.05
CA SER A 25 -16.26 -3.68 -3.23
C SER A 25 -16.44 -4.28 -1.84
N ALA A 26 -17.60 -4.09 -1.21
CA ALA A 26 -17.84 -4.51 0.17
C ALA A 26 -18.45 -5.92 0.27
N PHE A 27 -19.30 -6.31 -0.68
CA PHE A 27 -20.18 -7.46 -0.51
C PHE A 27 -19.96 -8.60 -1.53
N ASP A 28 -19.31 -8.36 -2.66
CA ASP A 28 -18.92 -9.44 -3.55
C ASP A 28 -18.12 -10.51 -2.80
N SER A 29 -18.40 -11.80 -3.08
CA SER A 29 -17.82 -12.95 -2.36
C SER A 29 -18.07 -12.89 -0.84
N ALA A 30 -19.20 -12.32 -0.41
CA ALA A 30 -19.55 -12.07 0.99
C ALA A 30 -18.47 -11.24 1.74
N GLY A 31 -17.82 -10.30 1.05
CA GLY A 31 -16.74 -9.47 1.61
C GLY A 31 -15.46 -10.26 1.93
N GLN A 32 -15.32 -11.51 1.44
CA GLN A 32 -14.20 -12.38 1.75
C GLN A 32 -13.07 -12.26 0.72
N ARG A 33 -12.66 -11.02 0.47
CA ARG A 33 -11.46 -10.70 -0.34
C ARG A 33 -10.53 -9.81 0.48
N CYS A 34 -9.23 -10.01 0.33
CA CYS A 34 -8.23 -9.13 0.96
C CYS A 34 -8.37 -7.67 0.51
N SER A 35 -8.85 -7.43 -0.72
CA SER A 35 -9.11 -6.10 -1.29
C SER A 35 -10.50 -5.53 -0.96
N ALA A 36 -11.38 -6.26 -0.26
CA ALA A 36 -12.73 -5.81 0.00
C ALA A 36 -12.77 -4.51 0.81
N LEU A 37 -13.73 -3.66 0.49
CA LEU A 37 -13.96 -2.41 1.20
C LEU A 37 -14.45 -2.68 2.63
N ARG A 38 -13.74 -2.12 3.60
CA ARG A 38 -14.05 -2.26 5.04
C ARG A 38 -14.59 -0.98 5.65
N VAL A 39 -14.10 0.18 5.19
CA VAL A 39 -14.49 1.48 5.73
C VAL A 39 -14.80 2.45 4.59
N LEU A 40 -16.05 2.84 4.49
CA LEU A 40 -16.52 3.88 3.57
C LEU A 40 -16.45 5.23 4.28
N CYS A 41 -15.61 6.13 3.79
CA CYS A 41 -15.45 7.48 4.33
C CYS A 41 -16.25 8.46 3.47
N LEU A 42 -17.36 8.97 3.99
CA LEU A 42 -18.26 9.88 3.29
C LEU A 42 -18.07 11.32 3.75
N GLN A 43 -17.90 12.22 2.80
CA GLN A 43 -17.95 13.65 3.10
C GLN A 43 -19.34 14.01 3.66
N GLU A 44 -19.36 14.81 4.72
CA GLU A 44 -20.58 15.05 5.53
C GLU A 44 -21.78 15.51 4.69
N GLU A 45 -21.54 16.39 3.71
CA GLU A 45 -22.59 17.02 2.91
C GLU A 45 -23.37 16.02 2.03
N VAL A 46 -22.77 14.86 1.69
CA VAL A 46 -23.42 13.84 0.84
C VAL A 46 -23.72 12.55 1.58
N ALA A 47 -23.33 12.45 2.84
CA ALA A 47 -23.42 11.21 3.61
C ALA A 47 -24.85 10.68 3.72
N ASP A 48 -25.81 11.49 4.12
CA ASP A 48 -27.20 11.03 4.32
C ASP A 48 -27.85 10.55 3.02
N HIS A 49 -27.63 11.27 1.92
CA HIS A 49 -28.15 10.86 0.62
C HIS A 49 -27.52 9.55 0.15
N THR A 50 -26.20 9.46 0.23
CA THR A 50 -25.46 8.25 -0.15
C THR A 50 -25.86 7.04 0.69
N LEU A 51 -25.99 7.21 2.01
CA LEU A 51 -26.42 6.13 2.91
C LEU A 51 -27.86 5.68 2.63
N THR A 52 -28.76 6.60 2.30
CA THR A 52 -30.14 6.26 1.93
C THR A 52 -30.17 5.39 0.68
N MET A 53 -29.44 5.78 -0.36
CA MET A 53 -29.34 5.00 -1.60
C MET A 53 -28.65 3.65 -1.37
N LEU A 54 -27.55 3.64 -0.60
CA LEU A 54 -26.81 2.42 -0.31
C LEU A 54 -27.66 1.40 0.45
N ARG A 55 -28.40 1.83 1.48
CA ARG A 55 -29.33 0.95 2.22
C ARG A 55 -30.43 0.41 1.31
N GLY A 56 -30.96 1.24 0.41
CA GLY A 56 -31.94 0.80 -0.60
C GLY A 56 -31.35 -0.27 -1.52
N ALA A 57 -30.15 -0.05 -2.05
CA ALA A 57 -29.47 -1.00 -2.91
C ALA A 57 -29.07 -2.30 -2.17
N MET A 58 -28.61 -2.21 -0.92
CA MET A 58 -28.35 -3.38 -0.07
C MET A 58 -29.61 -4.23 0.16
N SER A 59 -30.78 -3.61 0.30
CA SER A 59 -32.04 -4.33 0.48
C SER A 59 -32.46 -5.13 -0.75
N GLU A 60 -31.91 -4.82 -1.92
CA GLU A 60 -32.16 -5.58 -3.17
C GLU A 60 -31.20 -6.77 -3.33
N CYS A 61 -30.09 -6.82 -2.59
CA CYS A 61 -29.16 -7.95 -2.65
C CYS A 61 -29.81 -9.25 -2.16
N ARG A 62 -29.68 -10.31 -2.94
CA ARG A 62 -30.17 -11.65 -2.63
C ARG A 62 -29.08 -12.50 -2.01
N MET A 63 -29.32 -12.95 -0.78
CA MET A 63 -28.43 -13.88 -0.08
C MET A 63 -28.94 -15.29 -0.24
N GLY A 64 -28.06 -16.24 -0.64
CA GLY A 64 -28.48 -17.63 -0.84
C GLY A 64 -27.39 -18.51 -1.47
N ASN A 65 -27.82 -19.60 -2.09
CA ASN A 65 -26.91 -20.56 -2.73
C ASN A 65 -26.16 -19.91 -3.92
N PRO A 66 -24.81 -19.81 -3.88
CA PRO A 66 -24.02 -19.19 -4.94
C PRO A 66 -23.99 -19.96 -6.26
N GLY A 67 -24.51 -21.19 -6.31
CA GLY A 67 -24.75 -21.91 -7.54
C GLY A 67 -25.90 -21.37 -8.39
N ARG A 68 -26.69 -20.43 -7.87
CA ARG A 68 -27.79 -19.77 -8.59
C ARG A 68 -27.33 -18.41 -9.09
N LEU A 69 -27.56 -18.10 -10.36
CA LEU A 69 -27.23 -16.80 -10.96
C LEU A 69 -27.97 -15.62 -10.34
N THR A 70 -29.05 -15.88 -9.59
CA THR A 70 -29.85 -14.87 -8.89
C THR A 70 -29.31 -14.51 -7.50
N THR A 71 -28.27 -15.21 -7.04
CA THR A 71 -27.65 -14.97 -5.73
C THR A 71 -26.52 -13.95 -5.86
N ASP A 72 -26.62 -12.86 -5.09
CA ASP A 72 -25.58 -11.83 -5.02
C ASP A 72 -24.56 -12.13 -3.92
N ILE A 73 -25.03 -12.68 -2.78
CA ILE A 73 -24.19 -12.88 -1.59
C ILE A 73 -24.30 -14.32 -1.11
N GLY A 74 -23.19 -15.03 -1.13
CA GLY A 74 -23.06 -16.40 -0.64
C GLY A 74 -22.75 -16.47 0.87
N PRO A 75 -22.46 -17.69 1.39
CA PRO A 75 -22.07 -17.88 2.79
C PRO A 75 -20.64 -17.39 3.07
N VAL A 76 -20.35 -17.12 4.33
CA VAL A 76 -18.96 -17.03 4.81
C VAL A 76 -18.37 -18.43 4.97
N ILE A 77 -17.04 -18.53 5.02
CA ILE A 77 -16.30 -19.78 4.84
C ILE A 77 -16.71 -20.88 5.83
N ASP A 78 -16.93 -20.55 7.09
CA ASP A 78 -17.27 -21.51 8.15
C ASP A 78 -18.03 -20.87 9.31
N ALA A 79 -18.36 -21.69 10.31
CA ALA A 79 -19.11 -21.27 11.49
C ALA A 79 -18.29 -20.31 12.39
N GLU A 80 -16.98 -20.51 12.49
CA GLU A 80 -16.10 -19.65 13.28
C GLU A 80 -16.06 -18.22 12.69
N ALA A 81 -15.94 -18.10 11.38
CA ALA A 81 -16.00 -16.82 10.68
C ALA A 81 -17.34 -16.12 10.94
N LYS A 82 -18.45 -16.86 10.83
CA LYS A 82 -19.78 -16.33 11.14
C LYS A 82 -19.87 -15.81 12.57
N GLU A 83 -19.48 -16.61 13.56
CA GLU A 83 -19.52 -16.22 14.98
C GLU A 83 -18.66 -14.99 15.27
N ASN A 84 -17.48 -14.91 14.67
CA ASN A 84 -16.58 -13.76 14.84
C ASN A 84 -17.21 -12.47 14.30
N ILE A 85 -17.85 -12.54 13.13
CA ILE A 85 -18.55 -11.41 12.52
C ILE A 85 -19.76 -11.00 13.35
N GLU A 86 -20.61 -11.97 13.76
CA GLU A 86 -21.79 -11.71 14.57
C GLU A 86 -21.41 -11.11 15.93
N ARG A 87 -20.33 -11.60 16.56
CA ARG A 87 -19.79 -11.03 17.80
C ARG A 87 -19.37 -9.58 17.63
N HIS A 88 -18.71 -9.25 16.51
CA HIS A 88 -18.36 -7.87 16.19
C HIS A 88 -19.61 -6.99 16.05
N ILE A 89 -20.61 -7.44 15.27
CA ILE A 89 -21.86 -6.71 15.07
C ILE A 89 -22.57 -6.44 16.42
N GLN A 90 -22.65 -7.44 17.29
CA GLN A 90 -23.26 -7.30 18.63
C GLN A 90 -22.46 -6.34 19.52
N ALA A 91 -21.12 -6.39 19.46
CA ALA A 91 -20.27 -5.46 20.20
C ALA A 91 -20.48 -4.00 19.75
N MET A 92 -20.69 -3.77 18.44
CA MET A 92 -20.97 -2.43 17.93
C MET A 92 -22.38 -1.93 18.35
N ARG A 93 -23.39 -2.81 18.36
CA ARG A 93 -24.72 -2.48 18.92
C ARG A 93 -24.63 -2.13 20.40
N ALA A 94 -23.88 -2.91 21.18
CA ALA A 94 -23.70 -2.67 22.62
C ALA A 94 -22.97 -1.34 22.91
N LYS A 95 -22.12 -0.87 21.98
CA LYS A 95 -21.52 0.45 22.03
C LYS A 95 -22.46 1.59 21.60
N GLY A 96 -23.69 1.30 21.23
CA GLY A 96 -24.65 2.28 20.75
C GLY A 96 -24.46 2.73 19.31
N ARG A 97 -23.70 1.97 18.49
CA ARG A 97 -23.50 2.30 17.07
C ARG A 97 -24.75 1.97 16.25
N THR A 98 -25.03 2.79 15.23
CA THR A 98 -26.09 2.53 14.27
C THR A 98 -25.70 1.34 13.41
N VAL A 99 -26.50 0.28 13.46
CA VAL A 99 -26.28 -0.95 12.70
C VAL A 99 -27.50 -1.23 11.82
N TYR A 100 -27.28 -1.24 10.51
CA TYR A 100 -28.27 -1.65 9.53
C TYR A 100 -27.88 -3.02 8.95
N GLN A 101 -28.82 -3.97 8.92
CA GLN A 101 -28.66 -5.28 8.27
C GLN A 101 -29.73 -5.45 7.20
N ALA A 102 -29.32 -5.77 5.98
CA ALA A 102 -30.24 -6.05 4.88
C ALA A 102 -30.80 -7.47 5.01
N VAL A 103 -31.89 -7.64 5.76
CA VAL A 103 -32.57 -8.92 5.98
C VAL A 103 -33.90 -8.92 5.26
N ARG A 104 -34.13 -9.90 4.39
CA ARG A 104 -35.43 -10.18 3.75
C ARG A 104 -36.10 -11.36 4.48
N GLU A 105 -36.75 -11.11 5.61
CA GLU A 105 -37.28 -12.18 6.47
C GLU A 105 -38.33 -13.06 5.81
N ASN A 106 -39.08 -12.53 4.84
CA ASN A 106 -40.19 -13.20 4.18
C ASN A 106 -39.87 -13.77 2.78
N SER A 107 -38.59 -13.88 2.40
CA SER A 107 -38.19 -14.47 1.11
C SER A 107 -38.15 -16.00 1.19
N GLU A 108 -38.43 -16.68 0.08
CA GLU A 108 -38.25 -18.15 -0.02
C GLU A 108 -36.80 -18.56 0.33
N ASP A 109 -35.84 -17.71 0.03
CA ASP A 109 -34.43 -17.89 0.33
C ASP A 109 -34.14 -17.82 1.86
N ALA A 110 -35.00 -17.22 2.65
CA ALA A 110 -34.85 -17.11 4.11
C ALA A 110 -34.73 -18.46 4.82
N ARG A 111 -35.28 -19.52 4.24
CA ARG A 111 -35.17 -20.87 4.79
C ARG A 111 -33.80 -21.48 4.55
N GLU A 112 -33.15 -21.19 3.40
CA GLU A 112 -31.83 -21.72 3.07
C GLU A 112 -30.73 -21.08 3.93
N TRP A 113 -30.73 -19.77 4.08
CA TRP A 113 -29.64 -19.09 4.81
C TRP A 113 -29.70 -19.28 6.33
N ARG A 114 -30.85 -19.70 6.90
CA ARG A 114 -30.95 -20.03 8.34
C ARG A 114 -30.14 -21.27 8.74
N HIS A 115 -29.87 -22.17 7.82
CA HIS A 115 -29.15 -23.43 8.07
C HIS A 115 -27.67 -23.40 7.66
N GLY A 116 -27.19 -22.30 7.08
CA GLY A 116 -25.82 -22.13 6.60
C GLY A 116 -25.02 -21.09 7.39
N THR A 117 -23.80 -20.88 6.92
CA THR A 117 -22.88 -19.87 7.48
C THR A 117 -23.10 -18.49 6.83
N PHE A 118 -24.34 -18.07 6.71
CA PHE A 118 -24.67 -16.80 6.10
C PHE A 118 -24.66 -15.66 7.12
N VAL A 119 -24.17 -14.51 6.69
CA VAL A 119 -24.24 -13.24 7.41
C VAL A 119 -24.87 -12.20 6.47
N PRO A 120 -25.97 -11.56 6.85
CA PRO A 120 -26.55 -10.52 6.02
C PRO A 120 -25.61 -9.34 5.81
N PRO A 121 -25.63 -8.69 4.63
CA PRO A 121 -24.91 -7.45 4.40
C PRO A 121 -25.21 -6.45 5.51
N THR A 122 -24.16 -6.01 6.17
CA THR A 122 -24.28 -5.19 7.38
C THR A 122 -23.51 -3.88 7.18
N LEU A 123 -24.15 -2.76 7.54
CA LEU A 123 -23.57 -1.43 7.56
C LEU A 123 -23.55 -0.92 9.00
N ILE A 124 -22.40 -0.42 9.46
CA ILE A 124 -22.17 0.08 10.81
C ILE A 124 -21.59 1.49 10.74
N GLU A 125 -22.28 2.48 11.30
CA GLU A 125 -21.76 3.84 11.40
C GLU A 125 -20.82 3.98 12.60
N LEU A 126 -19.62 4.53 12.37
CA LEU A 126 -18.58 4.79 13.38
C LEU A 126 -18.37 6.29 13.52
N ASP A 127 -17.85 6.74 14.66
CA ASP A 127 -17.49 8.15 14.88
C ASP A 127 -16.13 8.49 14.25
N SER A 128 -15.22 7.51 14.14
CA SER A 128 -13.91 7.71 13.53
C SER A 128 -13.35 6.40 12.95
N PHE A 129 -12.40 6.53 12.03
CA PHE A 129 -11.66 5.40 11.45
C PHE A 129 -10.94 4.57 12.53
N ASP A 130 -10.45 5.24 13.57
CA ASP A 130 -9.64 4.62 14.63
C ASP A 130 -10.42 3.69 15.57
N GLU A 131 -11.74 3.67 15.49
CA GLU A 131 -12.54 2.71 16.25
C GLU A 131 -12.37 1.27 15.78
N LEU A 132 -12.05 1.09 14.49
CA LEU A 132 -11.79 -0.21 13.91
C LEU A 132 -10.32 -0.58 14.15
N LYS A 133 -10.06 -1.52 15.06
CA LYS A 133 -8.70 -1.91 15.45
C LYS A 133 -8.13 -3.07 14.63
N LYS A 134 -8.97 -3.83 13.97
CA LYS A 134 -8.60 -4.98 13.13
C LYS A 134 -9.61 -5.19 12.02
N GLU A 135 -9.18 -5.87 10.99
CA GLU A 135 -10.04 -6.25 9.87
C GLU A 135 -11.20 -7.14 10.33
N VAL A 136 -12.41 -6.84 9.83
CA VAL A 136 -13.59 -7.70 9.94
C VAL A 136 -13.82 -8.36 8.60
N PHE A 137 -13.45 -9.62 8.48
CA PHE A 137 -13.41 -10.34 7.21
C PHE A 137 -14.76 -10.99 6.91
N GLY A 138 -15.63 -10.25 6.21
CA GLY A 138 -16.99 -10.67 5.88
C GLY A 138 -17.81 -9.53 5.30
N PRO A 139 -19.13 -9.73 5.11
CA PRO A 139 -20.03 -8.76 4.48
C PRO A 139 -20.45 -7.64 5.46
N VAL A 140 -19.44 -6.97 6.03
CA VAL A 140 -19.64 -5.87 6.99
C VAL A 140 -18.89 -4.65 6.49
N LEU A 141 -19.63 -3.58 6.21
CA LEU A 141 -19.14 -2.28 5.82
C LEU A 141 -19.27 -1.30 6.98
N HIS A 142 -18.17 -0.68 7.37
CA HIS A 142 -18.20 0.43 8.31
C HIS A 142 -18.28 1.76 7.57
N VAL A 143 -18.91 2.75 8.17
CA VAL A 143 -19.03 4.09 7.60
C VAL A 143 -18.49 5.12 8.58
N VAL A 144 -17.67 6.01 8.10
CA VAL A 144 -17.17 7.18 8.82
C VAL A 144 -17.53 8.43 8.03
N ARG A 145 -17.98 9.47 8.71
CA ARG A 145 -18.22 10.79 8.11
C ARG A 145 -17.01 11.67 8.34
N TYR A 146 -16.66 12.49 7.36
CA TYR A 146 -15.56 13.44 7.49
C TYR A 146 -15.92 14.81 6.95
N ASN A 147 -15.37 15.85 7.55
CA ASN A 147 -15.51 17.22 7.05
C ASN A 147 -14.57 17.43 5.87
N ARG A 148 -15.02 18.17 4.83
CA ARG A 148 -14.23 18.45 3.63
C ARG A 148 -12.83 19.04 3.92
N ASN A 149 -12.70 19.79 5.00
CA ASN A 149 -11.43 20.43 5.40
C ASN A 149 -10.51 19.48 6.20
N GLU A 150 -10.95 18.23 6.46
CA GLU A 150 -10.21 17.23 7.25
C GLU A 150 -9.73 16.03 6.40
N LEU A 151 -9.68 16.19 5.08
CA LEU A 151 -9.23 15.12 4.19
C LEU A 151 -7.80 14.66 4.52
N ASP A 152 -6.87 15.57 4.79
CA ASP A 152 -5.49 15.21 5.17
C ASP A 152 -5.47 14.39 6.47
N LYS A 153 -6.24 14.82 7.47
CA LYS A 153 -6.35 14.11 8.74
C LYS A 153 -6.95 12.70 8.55
N LEU A 154 -7.93 12.55 7.66
CA LEU A 154 -8.49 11.25 7.33
C LEU A 154 -7.44 10.34 6.69
N VAL A 155 -6.67 10.84 5.73
CA VAL A 155 -5.59 10.08 5.08
C VAL A 155 -4.50 9.71 6.11
N GLU A 156 -4.17 10.61 7.03
CA GLU A 156 -3.25 10.31 8.14
C GLU A 156 -3.76 9.20 9.05
N GLN A 157 -5.06 9.18 9.39
CA GLN A 157 -5.68 8.10 10.18
C GLN A 157 -5.63 6.76 9.43
N ILE A 158 -5.92 6.76 8.12
CA ILE A 158 -5.81 5.56 7.27
C ILE A 158 -4.36 5.04 7.30
N ASN A 159 -3.38 5.91 7.07
CA ASN A 159 -1.97 5.54 7.10
C ASN A 159 -1.53 5.03 8.49
N ALA A 160 -2.00 5.67 9.57
CA ALA A 160 -1.68 5.30 10.95
C ALA A 160 -2.22 3.92 11.35
N SER A 161 -3.21 3.39 10.64
CA SER A 161 -3.68 2.01 10.83
C SER A 161 -2.58 0.97 10.59
N GLY A 162 -1.53 1.35 9.85
CA GLY A 162 -0.43 0.48 9.43
C GLY A 162 -0.78 -0.47 8.28
N TYR A 163 -2.05 -0.60 7.92
CA TYR A 163 -2.49 -1.36 6.75
C TYR A 163 -2.40 -0.49 5.48
N GLY A 164 -1.95 -1.09 4.39
CA GLY A 164 -1.79 -0.38 3.12
C GLY A 164 -2.01 -1.31 1.91
N LEU A 165 -3.16 -1.99 1.83
CA LEU A 165 -3.43 -2.89 0.71
C LEU A 165 -4.19 -2.17 -0.42
N THR A 166 -5.42 -1.75 -0.18
CA THR A 166 -6.25 -1.05 -1.18
C THR A 166 -6.88 0.21 -0.60
N LEU A 167 -7.00 1.25 -1.43
CA LEU A 167 -7.75 2.47 -1.14
C LEU A 167 -8.50 2.93 -2.38
N GLY A 168 -9.80 3.17 -2.24
CA GLY A 168 -10.64 3.77 -3.26
C GLY A 168 -10.79 5.27 -3.06
N VAL A 169 -10.96 6.02 -4.15
CA VAL A 169 -11.30 7.45 -4.11
C VAL A 169 -12.37 7.72 -5.16
N HIS A 170 -13.48 8.29 -4.73
CA HIS A 170 -14.50 8.79 -5.64
C HIS A 170 -14.56 10.31 -5.55
N THR A 171 -14.15 10.98 -6.62
CA THR A 171 -14.16 12.44 -6.77
C THR A 171 -14.06 12.82 -8.24
N ARG A 172 -14.56 14.00 -8.58
CA ARG A 172 -14.41 14.62 -9.91
C ARG A 172 -13.39 15.75 -9.91
N ILE A 173 -12.63 15.91 -8.82
CA ILE A 173 -11.66 16.98 -8.59
C ILE A 173 -10.25 16.40 -8.66
N ASP A 174 -9.47 16.83 -9.64
CA ASP A 174 -8.13 16.31 -9.91
C ASP A 174 -7.16 16.59 -8.74
N GLU A 175 -7.30 17.74 -8.09
CA GLU A 175 -6.49 18.10 -6.93
C GLU A 175 -6.72 17.14 -5.77
N THR A 176 -7.96 16.71 -5.54
CA THR A 176 -8.29 15.71 -4.52
C THR A 176 -7.69 14.35 -4.89
N ILE A 177 -7.77 13.96 -6.17
CA ILE A 177 -7.10 12.73 -6.64
C ILE A 177 -5.60 12.80 -6.36
N ALA A 178 -4.94 13.89 -6.77
CA ALA A 178 -3.51 14.08 -6.58
C ALA A 178 -3.12 14.09 -5.10
N GLN A 179 -3.89 14.78 -4.25
CA GLN A 179 -3.68 14.85 -2.80
C GLN A 179 -3.74 13.46 -2.15
N VAL A 180 -4.79 12.70 -2.40
CA VAL A 180 -4.96 11.36 -1.80
C VAL A 180 -3.94 10.38 -2.35
N THR A 181 -3.75 10.32 -3.67
CA THR A 181 -2.80 9.37 -4.29
C THR A 181 -1.35 9.69 -3.95
N GLY A 182 -1.02 10.97 -3.68
CA GLY A 182 0.31 11.39 -3.28
C GLY A 182 0.64 11.14 -1.81
N SER A 183 -0.36 11.17 -0.92
CA SER A 183 -0.16 11.08 0.54
C SER A 183 -0.51 9.70 1.14
N ALA A 184 -1.36 8.92 0.49
CA ALA A 184 -1.75 7.61 0.99
C ALA A 184 -0.61 6.58 0.86
N LYS A 185 -0.34 5.84 1.94
CA LYS A 185 0.63 4.74 1.99
C LYS A 185 -0.06 3.42 1.71
N VAL A 186 -0.43 3.23 0.44
CA VAL A 186 -1.24 2.08 0.00
C VAL A 186 -0.69 1.53 -1.31
N GLY A 187 -0.60 0.22 -1.39
CA GLY A 187 -0.06 -0.46 -2.56
C GLY A 187 -0.95 -0.36 -3.81
N ASN A 188 -2.27 -0.42 -3.65
CA ASN A 188 -3.23 -0.37 -4.75
C ASN A 188 -4.27 0.73 -4.56
N LEU A 189 -4.27 1.71 -5.43
CA LEU A 189 -5.16 2.86 -5.44
C LEU A 189 -6.15 2.74 -6.61
N TYR A 190 -7.42 3.03 -6.34
CA TYR A 190 -8.51 2.94 -7.30
C TYR A 190 -9.30 4.25 -7.33
N VAL A 191 -9.43 4.87 -8.49
CA VAL A 191 -10.12 6.15 -8.65
C VAL A 191 -11.36 5.96 -9.49
N ASN A 192 -12.52 6.37 -8.95
CA ASN A 192 -13.84 6.34 -9.60
C ASN A 192 -14.23 4.94 -10.13
N ARG A 193 -13.89 3.91 -9.39
CA ARG A 193 -14.23 2.50 -9.68
C ARG A 193 -14.21 1.65 -8.41
N ASN A 194 -14.73 0.43 -8.50
CA ASN A 194 -14.59 -0.55 -7.43
C ASN A 194 -13.13 -0.97 -7.20
N MET A 195 -12.84 -1.50 -6.02
CA MET A 195 -11.48 -1.83 -5.57
C MET A 195 -11.19 -3.34 -5.48
N VAL A 196 -12.01 -4.15 -6.12
CA VAL A 196 -11.86 -5.63 -6.16
C VAL A 196 -11.59 -6.13 -7.57
N GLY A 197 -11.07 -7.36 -7.70
CA GLY A 197 -10.87 -8.01 -8.98
C GLY A 197 -9.65 -7.55 -9.76
N ALA A 198 -8.52 -7.30 -9.10
CA ALA A 198 -7.25 -6.97 -9.77
C ALA A 198 -6.84 -8.05 -10.80
N VAL A 199 -6.42 -7.62 -11.98
CA VAL A 199 -6.04 -8.48 -13.10
C VAL A 199 -4.53 -8.50 -13.26
N VAL A 200 -3.95 -9.70 -13.41
CA VAL A 200 -2.50 -9.91 -13.61
C VAL A 200 -1.99 -9.09 -14.80
N GLY A 201 -0.90 -8.35 -14.59
CA GLY A 201 -0.29 -7.50 -15.62
C GLY A 201 -1.02 -6.16 -15.89
N VAL A 202 -2.26 -6.02 -15.42
CA VAL A 202 -3.08 -4.81 -15.55
C VAL A 202 -3.06 -3.99 -14.26
N GLN A 203 -3.39 -4.64 -13.13
CA GLN A 203 -3.26 -4.06 -11.79
C GLN A 203 -2.38 -4.98 -10.92
N PRO A 204 -1.05 -4.84 -10.97
CA PRO A 204 -0.18 -5.58 -10.05
C PRO A 204 -0.61 -5.38 -8.60
N PHE A 205 -0.79 -6.49 -7.87
CA PHE A 205 -1.49 -6.49 -6.60
C PHE A 205 -0.59 -6.83 -5.42
N GLY A 206 -0.63 -6.01 -4.39
CA GLY A 206 0.10 -6.21 -3.14
C GLY A 206 0.19 -4.91 -2.35
N GLY A 207 0.19 -5.04 -1.03
CA GLY A 207 0.21 -3.90 -0.09
C GLY A 207 1.60 -3.55 0.42
N GLU A 208 1.63 -2.54 1.27
CA GLU A 208 2.77 -2.14 2.08
C GLU A 208 2.41 -2.18 3.57
N GLY A 209 3.37 -1.98 4.44
CA GLY A 209 3.17 -2.03 5.89
C GLY A 209 2.71 -3.41 6.36
N LEU A 210 1.65 -3.45 7.16
CA LEU A 210 1.04 -4.69 7.65
C LEU A 210 0.42 -5.54 6.53
N SER A 211 0.19 -4.96 5.36
CA SER A 211 -0.51 -5.61 4.24
C SER A 211 0.40 -6.29 3.24
N GLY A 212 1.71 -6.14 3.32
CA GLY A 212 2.61 -6.84 2.41
C GLY A 212 4.06 -6.38 2.44
N THR A 213 4.93 -7.21 1.87
CA THR A 213 6.39 -6.99 1.81
C THR A 213 6.90 -6.67 0.40
N GLY A 214 6.03 -6.77 -0.63
CA GLY A 214 6.43 -6.76 -2.04
C GLY A 214 7.28 -7.99 -2.42
N PRO A 215 7.59 -8.14 -3.71
CA PRO A 215 7.02 -7.42 -4.84
C PRO A 215 5.57 -7.78 -5.09
N LYS A 216 4.87 -6.98 -5.92
CA LYS A 216 3.46 -7.19 -6.23
C LYS A 216 3.23 -8.46 -7.04
N ALA A 217 2.23 -9.25 -6.65
CA ALA A 217 1.75 -10.38 -7.44
C ALA A 217 1.22 -9.92 -8.81
N GLY A 218 1.59 -10.63 -9.86
CA GLY A 218 1.27 -10.24 -11.24
C GLY A 218 1.98 -8.97 -11.70
N GLY A 219 2.97 -8.50 -10.95
CA GLY A 219 3.82 -7.36 -11.29
C GLY A 219 5.15 -7.79 -11.93
N PRO A 220 5.87 -6.83 -12.55
CA PRO A 220 7.07 -7.13 -13.34
C PRO A 220 8.27 -7.58 -12.51
N LEU A 221 8.31 -7.29 -11.20
CA LEU A 221 9.41 -7.70 -10.31
C LEU A 221 9.17 -9.05 -9.61
N TYR A 222 7.98 -9.63 -9.73
CA TYR A 222 7.61 -10.81 -8.94
C TYR A 222 8.49 -12.03 -9.25
N LEU A 223 8.73 -12.31 -10.54
CA LEU A 223 9.50 -13.48 -10.98
C LEU A 223 10.96 -13.47 -10.51
N TYR A 224 11.54 -12.30 -10.30
CA TYR A 224 12.91 -12.21 -9.78
C TYR A 224 13.09 -12.83 -8.39
N ARG A 225 11.99 -12.96 -7.61
CA ARG A 225 12.01 -13.65 -6.32
C ARG A 225 12.14 -15.16 -6.43
N LEU A 226 11.84 -15.73 -7.59
CA LEU A 226 11.84 -17.16 -7.86
C LEU A 226 13.12 -17.62 -8.58
N LEU A 227 13.97 -16.69 -9.01
CA LEU A 227 15.19 -17.00 -9.74
C LEU A 227 16.36 -17.19 -8.78
N SER A 228 17.15 -18.26 -8.99
CA SER A 228 18.43 -18.49 -8.31
C SER A 228 19.54 -17.58 -8.86
N SER A 229 19.44 -17.21 -10.14
CA SER A 229 20.32 -16.24 -10.79
C SER A 229 19.47 -15.22 -11.56
N ARG A 230 19.77 -13.96 -11.42
CA ARG A 230 18.99 -12.87 -11.99
C ARG A 230 19.89 -11.80 -12.58
N PRO A 231 19.38 -10.90 -13.45
CA PRO A 231 20.15 -9.76 -13.95
C PRO A 231 20.64 -8.88 -12.79
N GLN A 232 21.88 -8.40 -12.90
CA GLN A 232 22.46 -7.46 -11.91
C GLN A 232 21.66 -6.16 -11.82
N ASP A 233 21.09 -5.70 -12.94
CA ASP A 233 20.21 -4.55 -13.02
C ASP A 233 18.75 -4.98 -13.31
N ALA A 234 18.13 -5.67 -12.36
CA ALA A 234 16.74 -6.11 -12.50
C ALA A 234 15.77 -4.93 -12.65
N VAL A 235 16.03 -3.81 -11.98
CA VAL A 235 15.16 -2.62 -12.02
C VAL A 235 15.28 -1.92 -13.37
N GLY A 236 16.50 -1.60 -13.83
CA GLY A 236 16.73 -0.93 -15.10
C GLY A 236 16.23 -1.74 -16.30
N VAL A 237 16.49 -3.07 -16.32
CA VAL A 237 15.96 -3.96 -17.37
C VAL A 237 14.44 -3.95 -17.40
N THR A 238 13.78 -3.86 -16.24
CA THR A 238 12.33 -3.94 -16.13
C THR A 238 11.65 -2.61 -16.43
N PHE A 239 12.22 -1.48 -16.01
CA PHE A 239 11.57 -0.16 -16.05
C PHE A 239 12.17 0.83 -17.06
N ALA A 240 13.43 0.67 -17.49
CA ALA A 240 14.11 1.59 -18.40
C ALA A 240 13.66 1.48 -19.87
N ARG A 241 12.84 0.50 -20.24
CA ARG A 241 12.39 0.32 -21.63
C ARG A 241 11.06 1.04 -21.89
N GLN A 242 11.15 2.14 -22.62
CA GLN A 242 10.18 2.73 -23.56
C GLN A 242 8.80 3.21 -23.08
N ASP A 243 8.32 2.88 -21.87
CA ASP A 243 6.95 3.19 -21.46
C ASP A 243 6.88 4.11 -20.22
N ALA A 244 7.93 4.87 -19.94
CA ALA A 244 7.89 5.87 -18.87
C ALA A 244 7.05 7.08 -19.34
N GLU A 245 5.79 7.13 -18.93
CA GLU A 245 4.83 8.15 -19.35
C GLU A 245 5.11 9.54 -18.80
N ARG A 246 5.75 9.64 -17.66
CA ARG A 246 6.13 10.94 -17.09
C ARG A 246 7.52 10.85 -16.50
N PRO A 247 8.43 11.76 -16.89
CA PRO A 247 9.63 11.98 -16.12
C PRO A 247 9.22 12.42 -14.71
N LEU A 248 9.99 11.97 -13.72
CA LEU A 248 9.87 12.46 -12.35
C LEU A 248 9.89 14.00 -12.38
N ASP A 249 9.07 14.63 -11.54
CA ASP A 249 9.15 16.07 -11.32
C ASP A 249 10.61 16.48 -11.09
N ALA A 250 11.07 17.49 -11.82
CA ALA A 250 12.48 17.88 -11.82
C ALA A 250 12.99 18.29 -10.42
N GLN A 251 12.12 18.86 -9.58
CA GLN A 251 12.47 19.23 -8.21
C GLN A 251 12.62 17.99 -7.34
N LEU A 252 11.67 17.04 -7.45
CA LEU A 252 11.72 15.78 -6.72
C LEU A 252 12.92 14.95 -7.15
N LYS A 253 13.22 14.89 -8.45
CA LYS A 253 14.42 14.24 -8.98
C LYS A 253 15.68 14.83 -8.35
N THR A 254 15.80 16.15 -8.35
CA THR A 254 16.95 16.85 -7.75
C THR A 254 17.11 16.54 -6.26
N LEU A 255 16.01 16.51 -5.51
CA LEU A 255 16.02 16.18 -4.08
C LEU A 255 16.49 14.73 -3.81
N LEU A 256 16.11 13.79 -4.66
CA LEU A 256 16.54 12.39 -4.56
C LEU A 256 18.00 12.19 -4.94
N GLU A 257 18.48 12.85 -5.99
CA GLU A 257 19.83 12.65 -6.52
C GLU A 257 20.93 13.41 -5.77
N LYS A 258 20.60 14.58 -5.18
CA LYS A 258 21.58 15.46 -4.55
C LYS A 258 22.46 14.80 -3.47
N PRO A 259 21.94 13.96 -2.55
CA PRO A 259 22.77 13.31 -1.54
C PRO A 259 23.79 12.33 -2.16
N LEU A 260 23.39 11.55 -3.18
CA LEU A 260 24.28 10.63 -3.86
C LEU A 260 25.37 11.37 -4.65
N GLN A 261 25.04 12.46 -5.33
CA GLN A 261 26.00 13.30 -6.05
C GLN A 261 27.02 13.91 -5.08
N ALA A 262 26.59 14.34 -3.91
CA ALA A 262 27.50 14.84 -2.88
C ALA A 262 28.44 13.75 -2.36
N LEU A 263 27.93 12.51 -2.16
CA LEU A 263 28.77 11.37 -1.79
C LEU A 263 29.79 11.04 -2.88
N GLN A 264 29.37 11.04 -4.14
CA GLN A 264 30.24 10.78 -5.30
C GLN A 264 31.38 11.83 -5.42
N GLN A 265 31.08 13.09 -5.19
CA GLN A 265 32.07 14.18 -5.17
C GLN A 265 33.06 14.02 -4.00
N TRP A 266 32.56 13.72 -2.81
CA TRP A 266 33.38 13.44 -1.63
C TRP A 266 34.32 12.24 -1.84
N ALA A 267 33.87 11.27 -2.62
CA ALA A 267 34.66 10.08 -2.96
C ALA A 267 35.74 10.31 -4.04
N ALA A 268 36.08 11.55 -4.39
CA ALA A 268 37.05 11.86 -5.47
C ALA A 268 38.44 11.16 -5.33
N GLY A 269 38.85 10.85 -4.08
CA GLY A 269 40.05 10.06 -3.80
C GLY A 269 39.85 8.55 -3.65
N ARG A 270 38.63 8.04 -3.94
CA ARG A 270 38.22 6.64 -3.77
C ARG A 270 37.51 6.14 -5.04
N PRO A 271 38.29 5.76 -6.09
CA PRO A 271 37.77 5.49 -7.43
C PRO A 271 36.71 4.36 -7.46
N GLU A 272 36.87 3.34 -6.63
CA GLU A 272 35.90 2.24 -6.53
C GLU A 272 34.53 2.72 -6.00
N LEU A 273 34.52 3.54 -4.96
CA LEU A 273 33.29 4.11 -4.42
C LEU A 273 32.65 5.09 -5.41
N GLN A 274 33.46 5.89 -6.11
CA GLN A 274 32.97 6.80 -7.15
C GLN A 274 32.28 6.07 -8.29
N ALA A 275 32.89 4.99 -8.78
CA ALA A 275 32.33 4.13 -9.82
C ALA A 275 31.04 3.45 -9.34
N LEU A 276 31.00 3.01 -8.08
CA LEU A 276 29.83 2.38 -7.48
C LEU A 276 28.65 3.37 -7.33
N CYS A 277 28.91 4.61 -6.90
CA CYS A 277 27.88 5.66 -6.88
C CYS A 277 27.30 5.89 -8.27
N GLN A 278 28.13 5.93 -9.31
CA GLN A 278 27.70 6.08 -10.69
C GLN A 278 26.83 4.89 -11.13
N GLN A 279 27.29 3.67 -10.88
CA GLN A 279 26.55 2.45 -11.21
C GLN A 279 25.16 2.42 -10.55
N TYR A 280 25.07 2.68 -9.25
CA TYR A 280 23.79 2.69 -8.54
C TYR A 280 22.88 3.84 -9.00
N SER A 281 23.45 4.99 -9.35
CA SER A 281 22.68 6.11 -9.94
C SER A 281 22.03 5.71 -11.28
N GLU A 282 22.75 4.99 -12.12
CA GLU A 282 22.25 4.53 -13.42
C GLU A 282 21.18 3.43 -13.27
N GLN A 283 21.30 2.58 -12.26
CA GLN A 283 20.35 1.51 -11.96
C GLN A 283 19.09 1.99 -11.22
N ALA A 284 19.18 3.12 -10.52
CA ALA A 284 18.06 3.62 -9.72
C ALA A 284 16.92 4.16 -10.59
N GLN A 285 15.71 3.79 -10.24
CA GLN A 285 14.47 4.12 -10.98
C GLN A 285 13.39 4.73 -10.07
N SER A 286 13.80 5.49 -9.06
CA SER A 286 12.89 6.09 -8.08
C SER A 286 11.94 7.07 -8.74
N GLY A 287 10.63 6.90 -8.47
CA GLY A 287 9.57 7.71 -9.04
C GLY A 287 9.23 7.40 -10.50
N THR A 288 9.90 6.44 -11.13
CA THR A 288 9.53 6.00 -12.48
C THR A 288 8.12 5.45 -12.48
N GLN A 289 7.30 5.98 -13.36
CA GLN A 289 5.94 5.53 -13.58
C GLN A 289 5.84 4.82 -14.93
N ARG A 290 5.31 3.61 -14.91
CA ARG A 290 5.05 2.79 -16.09
C ARG A 290 3.56 2.71 -16.35
N LEU A 291 3.13 2.99 -17.59
CA LEU A 291 1.78 2.69 -18.05
C LEU A 291 1.66 1.18 -18.25
N LEU A 292 0.58 0.62 -17.75
CA LEU A 292 0.24 -0.79 -17.93
C LEU A 292 -0.92 -0.95 -18.91
N PRO A 293 -1.02 -2.08 -19.62
CA PRO A 293 -2.17 -2.35 -20.45
C PRO A 293 -3.46 -2.39 -19.63
N GLY A 294 -4.58 -2.13 -20.25
CA GLY A 294 -5.88 -2.17 -19.60
C GLY A 294 -7.03 -2.10 -20.59
N PRO A 295 -8.27 -2.30 -20.12
CA PRO A 295 -9.45 -2.14 -20.94
C PRO A 295 -9.67 -0.66 -21.33
N THR A 296 -10.40 -0.41 -22.40
CA THR A 296 -10.84 0.93 -22.78
C THR A 296 -11.60 1.59 -21.63
N GLY A 297 -11.29 2.84 -21.33
CA GLY A 297 -11.90 3.59 -20.22
C GLY A 297 -11.22 3.36 -18.87
N GLU A 298 -10.07 2.69 -18.84
CA GLU A 298 -9.28 2.49 -17.63
C GLU A 298 -7.80 2.80 -17.90
N ARG A 299 -7.19 3.58 -17.01
CA ARG A 299 -5.76 3.88 -17.04
C ARG A 299 -5.09 3.27 -15.82
N ASN A 300 -4.12 2.41 -16.07
CA ASN A 300 -3.36 1.71 -15.04
C ASN A 300 -1.90 2.14 -15.07
N THR A 301 -1.35 2.49 -13.92
CA THR A 301 0.06 2.85 -13.79
C THR A 301 0.70 2.11 -12.63
N LEU A 302 2.00 1.81 -12.77
CA LEU A 302 2.84 1.26 -11.72
C LEU A 302 4.00 2.21 -11.46
N THR A 303 4.15 2.64 -10.21
CA THR A 303 5.18 3.58 -9.79
C THR A 303 6.12 2.92 -8.78
N LEU A 304 7.43 3.13 -8.96
CA LEU A 304 8.45 2.74 -7.98
C LEU A 304 8.71 3.89 -7.01
N MET A 305 8.35 3.69 -5.74
CA MET A 305 8.61 4.65 -4.68
C MET A 305 9.76 4.15 -3.80
N PRO A 306 10.69 5.00 -3.36
CA PRO A 306 11.68 4.59 -2.38
C PRO A 306 11.02 4.20 -1.06
N ARG A 307 11.58 3.22 -0.36
CA ARG A 307 11.26 2.98 1.04
C ARG A 307 11.65 4.19 1.89
N GLU A 308 11.03 4.39 3.03
CA GLU A 308 11.33 5.57 3.86
C GLU A 308 12.72 5.43 4.48
N ARG A 309 13.00 4.32 5.15
CA ARG A 309 14.25 4.17 5.90
C ARG A 309 14.78 2.74 5.86
N VAL A 310 16.08 2.62 5.68
CA VAL A 310 16.80 1.35 5.60
C VAL A 310 17.79 1.24 6.76
N LEU A 311 17.68 0.17 7.57
CA LEU A 311 18.69 -0.18 8.56
C LEU A 311 19.90 -0.76 7.85
N CYS A 312 21.05 -0.11 7.98
CA CYS A 312 22.31 -0.48 7.35
C CYS A 312 23.29 -0.96 8.41
N VAL A 313 23.62 -2.26 8.39
CA VAL A 313 24.49 -2.90 9.38
C VAL A 313 25.77 -3.38 8.72
N ALA A 314 26.89 -2.81 9.12
CA ALA A 314 28.24 -3.15 8.67
C ALA A 314 29.25 -2.91 9.80
N ASP A 315 30.30 -3.71 9.84
CA ASP A 315 31.36 -3.66 10.87
C ASP A 315 32.63 -2.95 10.37
N ASN A 316 32.65 -2.48 9.12
CA ASN A 316 33.77 -1.76 8.52
C ASN A 316 33.30 -0.58 7.66
N GLU A 317 34.22 0.38 7.40
CA GLU A 317 33.93 1.61 6.66
C GLU A 317 33.55 1.33 5.19
N GLN A 318 34.19 0.36 4.55
CA GLN A 318 33.95 0.04 3.15
C GLN A 318 32.50 -0.42 2.93
N ASP A 319 32.06 -1.40 3.70
CA ASP A 319 30.68 -1.95 3.60
C ASP A 319 29.62 -0.90 3.98
N ALA A 320 29.90 -0.07 5.01
CA ALA A 320 29.03 1.03 5.36
C ALA A 320 28.84 2.04 4.22
N LEU A 321 29.92 2.32 3.46
CA LEU A 321 29.87 3.22 2.30
C LEU A 321 29.16 2.57 1.09
N ILE A 322 29.35 1.26 0.87
CA ILE A 322 28.61 0.51 -0.17
C ILE A 322 27.09 0.59 0.11
N GLN A 323 26.66 0.29 1.32
CA GLN A 323 25.26 0.38 1.73
C GLN A 323 24.72 1.80 1.59
N LEU A 324 25.49 2.79 2.06
CA LEU A 324 25.14 4.21 1.95
C LEU A 324 24.89 4.64 0.50
N ALA A 325 25.81 4.28 -0.42
CA ALA A 325 25.68 4.59 -1.84
C ALA A 325 24.40 4.00 -2.45
N ALA A 326 24.09 2.72 -2.17
CA ALA A 326 22.88 2.05 -2.67
C ALA A 326 21.59 2.69 -2.14
N VAL A 327 21.55 2.98 -0.84
CA VAL A 327 20.37 3.56 -0.17
C VAL A 327 20.11 4.98 -0.65
N LEU A 328 21.17 5.79 -0.80
CA LEU A 328 21.05 7.15 -1.33
C LEU A 328 20.70 7.17 -2.82
N ALA A 329 21.16 6.20 -3.62
CA ALA A 329 20.79 6.10 -5.03
C ALA A 329 19.28 5.89 -5.22
N VAL A 330 18.67 5.09 -4.34
CA VAL A 330 17.22 4.90 -4.33
C VAL A 330 16.48 6.08 -3.71
N GLY A 331 17.13 6.88 -2.86
CA GLY A 331 16.53 8.04 -2.19
C GLY A 331 15.93 7.75 -0.83
N CYS A 332 16.28 6.61 -0.20
CA CYS A 332 15.85 6.28 1.16
C CYS A 332 16.67 7.05 2.22
N GLU A 333 16.18 7.09 3.47
CA GLU A 333 16.99 7.46 4.63
C GLU A 333 17.78 6.24 5.12
N VAL A 334 18.95 6.52 5.69
CA VAL A 334 19.82 5.50 6.31
C VAL A 334 19.62 5.51 7.82
N LEU A 335 19.38 4.36 8.41
CA LEU A 335 19.47 4.16 9.86
C LEU A 335 20.75 3.37 10.15
N TRP A 336 21.69 3.98 10.87
CA TRP A 336 22.89 3.30 11.32
C TRP A 336 22.80 2.92 12.81
N PRO A 337 23.33 1.75 13.18
CA PRO A 337 23.63 1.47 14.58
C PRO A 337 24.54 2.54 15.17
N ASP A 338 24.27 2.99 16.38
CA ASP A 338 25.04 4.04 17.06
C ASP A 338 26.36 3.47 17.58
N SER A 339 27.38 3.36 16.71
CA SER A 339 28.71 2.90 17.03
C SER A 339 29.77 3.97 16.75
N ALA A 340 30.95 3.80 17.30
CA ALA A 340 32.08 4.70 17.06
C ALA A 340 32.43 4.77 15.56
N LEU A 341 32.42 3.66 14.85
CA LEU A 341 32.71 3.60 13.40
C LEU A 341 31.75 4.49 12.60
N GLN A 342 30.44 4.29 12.76
CA GLN A 342 29.42 5.03 12.03
C GLN A 342 29.41 6.51 12.42
N ARG A 343 29.59 6.86 13.69
CA ARG A 343 29.70 8.24 14.16
C ARG A 343 30.91 8.96 13.56
N ASP A 344 32.06 8.32 13.54
CA ASP A 344 33.28 8.94 13.00
C ASP A 344 33.24 9.03 11.48
N LEU A 345 32.62 8.08 10.81
CA LEU A 345 32.38 8.16 9.37
C LEU A 345 31.43 9.34 9.04
N ALA A 346 30.30 9.45 9.74
CA ALA A 346 29.33 10.51 9.49
C ALA A 346 29.90 11.92 9.62
N LYS A 347 30.87 12.15 10.55
CA LYS A 347 31.56 13.43 10.70
C LYS A 347 32.40 13.84 9.48
N LYS A 348 32.83 12.87 8.67
CA LYS A 348 33.64 13.07 7.47
C LYS A 348 32.80 13.30 6.22
N LEU A 349 31.52 12.95 6.25
CA LEU A 349 30.62 13.01 5.10
C LEU A 349 30.09 14.41 4.83
N PRO A 350 29.73 14.75 3.57
CA PRO A 350 29.08 16.01 3.23
C PRO A 350 27.75 16.18 4.02
N ARG A 351 27.37 17.43 4.19
CA ARG A 351 26.14 17.76 4.91
C ARG A 351 24.89 17.12 4.29
N GLU A 352 24.77 17.16 2.97
CA GLU A 352 23.68 16.58 2.20
C GLU A 352 23.52 15.08 2.44
N VAL A 353 24.62 14.39 2.69
CA VAL A 353 24.66 12.96 3.01
C VAL A 353 24.31 12.74 4.49
N SER A 354 24.96 13.49 5.38
CA SER A 354 24.77 13.32 6.83
C SER A 354 23.34 13.66 7.29
N GLU A 355 22.65 14.57 6.59
CA GLU A 355 21.24 14.91 6.84
C GLU A 355 20.27 13.72 6.52
N ARG A 356 20.73 12.75 5.71
CA ARG A 356 19.96 11.52 5.38
C ARG A 356 20.24 10.36 6.34
N ILE A 357 21.13 10.54 7.31
CA ILE A 357 21.55 9.49 8.25
C ILE A 357 20.90 9.74 9.61
N ARG A 358 20.31 8.69 10.16
CA ARG A 358 19.81 8.62 11.53
C ARG A 358 20.59 7.55 12.27
N PHE A 359 20.65 7.68 13.60
CA PHE A 359 21.33 6.73 14.48
C PHE A 359 20.36 6.15 15.49
N ALA A 360 20.51 4.85 15.75
CA ALA A 360 19.77 4.18 16.82
C ALA A 360 20.71 3.29 17.63
N LYS A 361 20.61 3.36 18.96
CA LYS A 361 21.29 2.42 19.85
C LYS A 361 20.69 1.03 19.68
N ALA A 362 21.46 -0.01 19.96
CA ALA A 362 21.03 -1.40 19.81
C ALA A 362 19.72 -1.70 20.58
N GLU A 363 19.61 -1.20 21.81
CA GLU A 363 18.42 -1.36 22.64
C GLU A 363 17.18 -0.60 22.13
N GLN A 364 17.36 0.38 21.25
CA GLN A 364 16.30 1.18 20.66
C GLN A 364 15.83 0.64 19.29
N LEU A 365 16.60 -0.25 18.66
CA LEU A 365 16.30 -0.77 17.32
C LEU A 365 14.90 -1.45 17.23
N PRO A 366 14.43 -2.21 18.22
CA PRO A 366 13.10 -2.80 18.15
C PRO A 366 11.98 -1.77 17.98
N GLY A 367 12.11 -0.57 18.56
CA GLY A 367 11.13 0.51 18.49
C GLY A 367 11.33 1.51 17.35
N GLN A 368 12.39 1.37 16.55
CA GLN A 368 12.66 2.28 15.43
C GLN A 368 11.84 1.90 14.19
N ALA A 369 11.39 2.93 13.45
CA ALA A 369 10.75 2.71 12.16
C ALA A 369 11.82 2.54 11.07
N PHE A 370 11.80 1.38 10.39
CA PHE A 370 12.54 1.09 9.17
C PHE A 370 11.84 -0.02 8.36
N ASP A 371 12.01 0.00 7.04
CA ASP A 371 11.22 -0.78 6.08
C ASP A 371 12.03 -1.88 5.38
N ALA A 372 13.34 -1.81 5.50
CA ALA A 372 14.28 -2.79 4.97
C ALA A 372 15.55 -2.82 5.79
N VAL A 373 16.30 -3.92 5.67
CA VAL A 373 17.62 -4.09 6.29
C VAL A 373 18.63 -4.53 5.23
N ILE A 374 19.80 -3.91 5.23
CA ILE A 374 20.99 -4.36 4.49
C ILE A 374 22.05 -4.72 5.52
N TYR A 375 22.58 -5.93 5.41
CA TYR A 375 23.62 -6.46 6.28
C TYR A 375 24.81 -6.92 5.47
N HIS A 376 26.03 -6.50 5.87
CA HIS A 376 27.29 -7.08 5.40
C HIS A 376 28.01 -7.75 6.57
N GLY A 377 28.40 -9.01 6.39
CA GLY A 377 29.12 -9.75 7.42
C GLY A 377 29.01 -11.25 7.26
N ASP A 378 29.16 -11.96 8.39
CA ASP A 378 29.06 -13.42 8.42
C ASP A 378 27.61 -13.92 8.59
N SER A 379 27.40 -15.20 8.31
CA SER A 379 26.08 -15.83 8.31
C SER A 379 25.49 -16.05 9.71
N ASP A 380 26.30 -16.12 10.76
CA ASP A 380 25.80 -16.35 12.14
C ASP A 380 25.20 -15.06 12.67
N GLN A 381 25.89 -13.93 12.53
CA GLN A 381 25.36 -12.62 12.88
C GLN A 381 24.16 -12.23 12.01
N LEU A 382 24.14 -12.61 10.72
CA LEU A 382 22.97 -12.42 9.87
C LEU A 382 21.74 -13.16 10.43
N ARG A 383 21.92 -14.39 10.91
CA ARG A 383 20.83 -15.19 11.49
C ARG A 383 20.27 -14.54 12.75
N GLU A 384 21.17 -14.09 13.65
CA GLU A 384 20.78 -13.35 14.86
C GLU A 384 20.02 -12.07 14.52
N LEU A 385 20.47 -11.30 13.52
CA LEU A 385 19.79 -10.10 13.07
C LEU A 385 18.40 -10.43 12.49
N CYS A 386 18.27 -11.49 11.69
CA CYS A 386 16.98 -11.94 11.17
C CYS A 386 16.00 -12.31 12.31
N GLU A 387 16.46 -13.00 13.35
CA GLU A 387 15.64 -13.34 14.52
C GLU A 387 15.20 -12.09 15.28
N GLN A 388 16.10 -11.12 15.49
CA GLN A 388 15.77 -9.84 16.14
C GLN A 388 14.76 -9.03 15.34
N VAL A 389 14.91 -8.97 14.01
CA VAL A 389 13.99 -8.25 13.12
C VAL A 389 12.62 -8.95 13.07
N ALA A 390 12.60 -10.29 13.07
CA ALA A 390 11.37 -11.09 13.08
C ALA A 390 10.58 -10.99 14.38
N ALA A 391 11.25 -10.74 15.50
CA ALA A 391 10.64 -10.59 16.82
C ALA A 391 9.97 -9.22 17.04
N ARG A 392 10.10 -8.29 16.09
CA ARG A 392 9.50 -6.95 16.19
C ARG A 392 8.00 -7.01 15.94
N ASP A 393 7.27 -6.19 16.68
CA ASP A 393 5.87 -5.91 16.37
C ASP A 393 5.73 -5.10 15.08
N GLY A 394 4.58 -5.25 14.42
CA GLY A 394 4.24 -4.45 13.23
C GLY A 394 4.50 -5.16 11.90
N ALA A 395 4.90 -4.39 10.91
CA ALA A 395 5.13 -4.88 9.55
C ALA A 395 6.35 -5.81 9.47
N ILE A 396 6.26 -6.84 8.62
CA ILE A 396 7.38 -7.71 8.30
C ILE A 396 8.42 -6.90 7.51
N VAL A 397 9.66 -6.91 7.98
CA VAL A 397 10.78 -6.21 7.36
C VAL A 397 11.71 -7.22 6.67
N SER A 398 12.02 -6.99 5.40
CA SER A 398 12.96 -7.86 4.66
C SER A 398 14.40 -7.55 5.02
N VAL A 399 15.20 -8.61 5.21
CA VAL A 399 16.65 -8.51 5.44
C VAL A 399 17.38 -9.00 4.20
N GLN A 400 18.34 -8.22 3.73
CA GLN A 400 19.27 -8.56 2.66
C GLN A 400 20.65 -8.79 3.28
N GLY A 401 21.15 -10.02 3.24
CA GLY A 401 22.48 -10.38 3.73
C GLY A 401 23.48 -10.51 2.58
N PHE A 402 24.67 -9.94 2.76
CA PHE A 402 25.77 -9.93 1.80
C PHE A 402 27.09 -10.29 2.49
N ALA A 403 28.01 -10.92 1.74
CA ALA A 403 29.38 -11.08 2.19
C ALA A 403 30.09 -9.72 2.26
N ARG A 404 31.14 -9.62 3.07
CA ARG A 404 31.96 -8.39 3.16
C ARG A 404 32.51 -8.03 1.79
N GLY A 405 32.41 -6.77 1.42
CA GLY A 405 32.86 -6.23 0.13
C GLY A 405 31.95 -6.52 -1.06
N GLU A 406 30.81 -7.19 -0.87
CA GLU A 406 29.85 -7.42 -1.95
C GLU A 406 29.16 -6.11 -2.36
N THR A 407 29.18 -5.84 -3.67
CA THR A 407 28.64 -4.60 -4.24
C THR A 407 27.37 -4.80 -5.06
N ASN A 408 26.96 -6.04 -5.32
CA ASN A 408 25.76 -6.33 -6.11
C ASN A 408 24.50 -6.35 -5.23
N LEU A 409 24.16 -5.19 -4.65
CA LEU A 409 22.99 -5.04 -3.80
C LEU A 409 21.70 -5.05 -4.61
N LEU A 410 20.62 -5.53 -3.98
CA LEU A 410 19.33 -5.74 -4.61
C LEU A 410 18.48 -4.48 -4.52
N LEU A 411 18.72 -3.49 -5.38
CA LEU A 411 18.04 -2.20 -5.35
C LEU A 411 16.52 -2.34 -5.44
N GLU A 412 16.01 -3.34 -6.18
CA GLU A 412 14.57 -3.59 -6.30
C GLU A 412 13.88 -3.91 -4.96
N ARG A 413 14.63 -4.34 -3.94
CA ARG A 413 14.09 -4.56 -2.59
C ARG A 413 14.00 -3.28 -1.74
N LEU A 414 14.60 -2.19 -2.22
CA LEU A 414 14.55 -0.88 -1.58
C LEU A 414 13.38 -0.03 -2.11
N TYR A 415 12.57 -0.59 -3.03
CA TYR A 415 11.38 0.06 -3.56
C TYR A 415 10.09 -0.50 -2.97
N ILE A 416 9.08 0.36 -3.00
CA ILE A 416 7.66 0.02 -2.85
C ILE A 416 7.02 0.23 -4.21
N GLU A 417 6.30 -0.77 -4.70
CA GLU A 417 5.51 -0.68 -5.93
C GLU A 417 4.12 -0.16 -5.59
N ARG A 418 3.68 0.93 -6.23
CA ARG A 418 2.31 1.46 -6.12
C ARG A 418 1.59 1.35 -7.44
N SER A 419 0.46 0.66 -7.44
CA SER A 419 -0.47 0.57 -8.57
C SER A 419 -1.56 1.61 -8.41
N LEU A 420 -1.82 2.38 -9.48
CA LEU A 420 -2.96 3.29 -9.56
C LEU A 420 -3.82 2.89 -10.77
N SER A 421 -5.11 2.65 -10.53
CA SER A 421 -6.10 2.36 -11.56
C SER A 421 -7.17 3.44 -11.56
N VAL A 422 -7.33 4.13 -12.66
CA VAL A 422 -8.27 5.25 -12.81
C VAL A 422 -9.32 4.88 -13.84
N ASN A 423 -10.60 4.99 -13.48
CA ASN A 423 -11.68 4.94 -14.44
C ASN A 423 -11.72 6.28 -15.20
N THR A 424 -11.46 6.24 -16.51
CA THR A 424 -11.47 7.39 -17.41
C THR A 424 -12.76 7.48 -18.24
N ALA A 425 -13.71 6.56 -18.02
CA ALA A 425 -14.98 6.57 -18.74
C ALA A 425 -15.84 7.78 -18.36
N ALA A 426 -16.51 8.35 -19.34
CA ALA A 426 -17.23 9.61 -19.21
C ALA A 426 -18.62 9.51 -18.56
N ALA A 427 -18.89 8.60 -17.65
CA ALA A 427 -20.14 8.58 -16.90
C ALA A 427 -20.22 9.78 -15.94
N GLY A 428 -20.45 10.97 -16.49
CA GLY A 428 -20.38 12.23 -15.75
C GLY A 428 -18.96 12.56 -15.25
N GLY A 429 -17.94 11.97 -15.88
CA GLY A 429 -16.57 12.01 -15.45
C GLY A 429 -15.86 13.33 -15.65
N ASN A 430 -14.70 13.47 -15.06
CA ASN A 430 -13.82 14.61 -15.24
C ASN A 430 -13.26 14.62 -16.66
N ALA A 431 -13.53 15.69 -17.44
CA ALA A 431 -13.07 15.82 -18.82
C ALA A 431 -11.53 15.81 -18.93
N SER A 432 -10.81 16.27 -17.90
CA SER A 432 -9.34 16.25 -17.88
C SER A 432 -8.77 14.84 -17.76
N LEU A 433 -9.49 13.88 -17.15
CA LEU A 433 -9.07 12.47 -17.14
C LEU A 433 -9.17 11.83 -18.54
N MET A 434 -9.97 12.39 -19.44
CA MET A 434 -10.10 11.93 -20.83
C MET A 434 -8.96 12.43 -21.73
N THR A 435 -8.24 13.48 -21.31
CA THR A 435 -7.11 14.05 -22.04
C THR A 435 -5.75 13.50 -21.60
N ILE A 436 -5.75 12.62 -20.60
CA ILE A 436 -4.58 11.89 -20.16
C ILE A 436 -4.44 10.64 -21.05
N GLY A 437 -4.12 10.86 -22.31
CA GLY A 437 -3.82 9.83 -23.30
C GLY A 437 -2.39 9.94 -23.77
#